data_1339f1988750ec6a6ff25213216e42a7
#
_entry.id   1339f1988750ec6a6ff25213216e42a7
#
_cell.length_a   1.000
_cell.length_b   1.000
_cell.length_c   1.000
_cell.angle_alpha   90.00
_cell.angle_beta   90.00
_cell.angle_gamma   90.00
#
_symmetry.space_group_name_H-M   'P 1'
#
loop_
_entity.id
_entity.type
_entity.pdbx_description
1 polymer ?
#
loop_
_entity_poly.entity_id
_entity_poly.type
_entity_poly.pdbx_seq_one_letter_code
_entity_poly.pdbx_strand_id
1 'polypeptide(L)'
;MIPRATYRLQLHRGFDFDAARAVLPYLRRLGVSHVYCSPITRARPGSRHGYDVIDHARINDELGGEEGFLRFARAAHAIGLALLLDQVPNHMGVFGADNAWWADVLENGPAAEHARCFDIDWQPPNPALAGKLLVPVLGDAYGEVLARGEIRLALDAEAGALALHYCEHRFPLDPGTCCELLA
;
A
#
# COMPACT_ATOMS: atom_id res chain seq x y z
N MET A 1 25.59 13.19 -10.07
CA MET A 1 25.34 14.38 -10.91
C MET A 1 24.47 15.34 -10.11
N ILE A 2 24.80 16.62 -10.04
CA ILE A 2 24.00 17.63 -9.33
C ILE A 2 22.78 17.99 -10.19
N PRO A 3 21.54 17.97 -9.67
CA PRO A 3 20.36 18.40 -10.40
C PRO A 3 20.43 19.88 -10.79
N ARG A 4 20.29 20.19 -12.07
CA ARG A 4 20.20 21.55 -12.60
C ARG A 4 18.75 21.96 -12.84
N ALA A 5 17.96 21.03 -13.36
CA ALA A 5 16.52 21.16 -13.57
C ALA A 5 15.91 19.75 -13.49
N THR A 6 14.75 19.62 -12.90
CA THR A 6 14.01 18.38 -12.78
C THR A 6 12.66 18.48 -13.46
N TYR A 7 12.14 17.37 -13.95
CA TYR A 7 10.77 17.28 -14.44
C TYR A 7 10.06 16.12 -13.75
N ARG A 8 8.96 16.42 -13.06
CA ARG A 8 8.20 15.40 -12.34
C ARG A 8 7.28 14.62 -13.28
N LEU A 9 7.36 13.29 -13.21
CA LEU A 9 6.42 12.36 -13.82
C LEU A 9 5.56 11.72 -12.73
N GLN A 10 4.25 11.83 -12.89
CA GLN A 10 3.28 11.15 -12.05
C GLN A 10 2.97 9.79 -12.66
N LEU A 11 3.53 8.73 -12.05
CA LEU A 11 3.40 7.36 -12.53
C LEU A 11 2.13 6.71 -11.97
N HIS A 12 1.43 5.98 -12.82
CA HIS A 12 0.27 5.17 -12.49
C HIS A 12 0.02 4.17 -13.65
N ARG A 13 -0.89 3.21 -13.50
CA ARG A 13 -1.16 2.18 -14.53
C ARG A 13 -1.45 2.70 -15.94
N GLY A 14 -1.93 3.94 -16.08
CA GLY A 14 -2.19 4.58 -17.39
C GLY A 14 -1.03 5.44 -17.89
N PHE A 15 0.02 5.62 -17.09
CA PHE A 15 1.29 6.26 -17.43
C PHE A 15 2.41 5.56 -16.66
N ASP A 16 2.77 4.39 -17.15
CA ASP A 16 3.74 3.46 -16.57
C ASP A 16 5.19 3.76 -17.00
N PHE A 17 6.12 2.88 -16.68
CA PHE A 17 7.53 3.05 -17.05
C PHE A 17 7.75 3.06 -18.57
N ASP A 18 6.96 2.33 -19.36
CA ASP A 18 7.11 2.35 -20.81
C ASP A 18 6.58 3.65 -21.42
N ALA A 19 5.47 4.18 -20.93
CA ALA A 19 4.98 5.51 -21.29
C ALA A 19 5.96 6.61 -20.87
N ALA A 20 6.51 6.51 -19.66
CA ALA A 20 7.54 7.44 -19.17
C ALA A 20 8.80 7.38 -20.04
N ARG A 21 9.22 6.18 -20.47
CA ARG A 21 10.36 5.99 -21.39
C ARG A 21 10.13 6.68 -22.73
N ALA A 22 8.92 6.67 -23.26
CA ALA A 22 8.60 7.30 -24.54
C ALA A 22 8.76 8.82 -24.51
N VAL A 23 8.61 9.48 -23.37
CA VAL A 23 8.77 10.95 -23.26
C VAL A 23 10.20 11.39 -22.94
N LEU A 24 11.13 10.49 -22.64
CA LEU A 24 12.52 10.84 -22.31
C LEU A 24 13.23 11.69 -23.38
N PRO A 25 13.10 11.41 -24.70
CA PRO A 25 13.73 12.25 -25.74
C PRO A 25 13.23 13.68 -25.72
N TYR A 26 11.95 13.89 -25.40
CA TYR A 26 11.38 15.24 -25.23
C TYR A 26 12.00 15.93 -24.02
N LEU A 27 12.05 15.27 -22.87
CA LEU A 27 12.63 15.82 -21.64
C LEU A 27 14.11 16.18 -21.82
N ARG A 28 14.85 15.37 -22.56
CA ARG A 28 16.25 15.67 -22.90
C ARG A 28 16.37 16.94 -23.75
N ARG A 29 15.51 17.13 -24.77
CA ARG A 29 15.48 18.35 -25.58
C ARG A 29 15.05 19.58 -24.80
N LEU A 30 14.16 19.40 -23.82
CA LEU A 30 13.74 20.46 -22.88
C LEU A 30 14.87 20.96 -22.00
N GLY A 31 15.97 20.19 -21.88
CA GLY A 31 17.18 20.59 -21.16
C GLY A 31 17.17 20.21 -19.66
N VAL A 32 16.22 19.42 -19.19
CA VAL A 32 16.25 18.89 -17.81
C VAL A 32 17.41 17.93 -17.64
N SER A 33 17.92 17.82 -16.43
CA SER A 33 19.02 16.92 -16.09
C SER A 33 18.54 15.67 -15.35
N HIS A 34 17.37 15.73 -14.70
CA HIS A 34 16.81 14.64 -13.91
C HIS A 34 15.32 14.49 -14.17
N VAL A 35 14.88 13.25 -14.24
CA VAL A 35 13.46 12.89 -14.18
C VAL A 35 13.12 12.58 -12.73
N TYR A 36 12.17 13.29 -12.17
CA TYR A 36 11.67 13.08 -10.82
C TYR A 36 10.41 12.20 -10.89
N CYS A 37 10.53 10.95 -10.47
CA CYS A 37 9.43 10.00 -10.47
C CYS A 37 8.61 10.10 -9.18
N SER A 38 7.27 10.05 -9.27
CA SER A 38 6.42 9.74 -8.12
C SER A 38 6.80 8.38 -7.54
N PRO A 39 6.32 8.01 -6.33
CA PRO A 39 6.69 6.74 -5.71
C PRO A 39 6.50 5.54 -6.63
N ILE A 40 7.48 4.65 -6.66
CA ILE A 40 7.52 3.49 -7.56
C ILE A 40 7.32 2.16 -6.82
N THR A 41 7.33 2.18 -5.49
CA THR A 41 7.09 0.99 -4.68
C THR A 41 5.64 0.53 -4.78
N ARG A 42 5.39 -0.75 -4.48
CA ARG A 42 4.08 -1.35 -4.61
C ARG A 42 3.05 -0.61 -3.77
N ALA A 43 2.16 0.07 -4.46
CA ALA A 43 1.03 0.81 -3.90
C ALA A 43 -0.25 -0.01 -4.02
N ARG A 44 -1.34 0.45 -3.42
CA ARG A 44 -2.66 -0.16 -3.54
C ARG A 44 -3.06 -0.28 -5.02
N PRO A 45 -3.76 -1.36 -5.41
CA PRO A 45 -4.26 -1.54 -6.77
C PRO A 45 -5.07 -0.33 -7.25
N GLY A 46 -4.74 0.16 -8.44
CA GLY A 46 -5.39 1.34 -9.03
C GLY A 46 -4.94 2.69 -8.46
N SER A 47 -3.94 2.73 -7.59
CA SER A 47 -3.38 3.99 -7.08
C SER A 47 -2.93 4.90 -8.23
N ARG A 48 -3.32 6.18 -8.15
CA ARG A 48 -2.94 7.19 -9.16
C ARG A 48 -1.78 8.07 -8.73
N HIS A 49 -1.24 7.86 -7.56
CA HIS A 49 -0.20 8.71 -6.95
C HIS A 49 0.97 7.92 -6.33
N GLY A 50 0.77 6.66 -5.92
CA GLY A 50 1.81 5.78 -5.37
C GLY A 50 2.19 6.03 -3.90
N TYR A 51 1.49 6.95 -3.19
CA TYR A 51 1.80 7.26 -1.78
C TYR A 51 1.14 6.29 -0.79
N ASP A 52 0.17 5.50 -1.22
CA ASP A 52 -0.50 4.46 -0.44
C ASP A 52 0.23 3.12 -0.57
N VAL A 53 1.51 3.13 -0.21
CA VAL A 53 2.41 1.97 -0.31
C VAL A 53 1.91 0.83 0.57
N ILE A 54 1.90 -0.39 0.03
CA ILE A 54 1.53 -1.62 0.73
C ILE A 54 2.68 -2.61 0.84
N ASP A 55 3.75 -2.41 0.06
CA ASP A 55 4.96 -3.23 0.13
C ASP A 55 6.17 -2.40 -0.31
N HIS A 56 7.08 -2.14 0.63
CA HIS A 56 8.29 -1.35 0.39
C HIS A 56 9.39 -2.15 -0.31
N ALA A 57 9.33 -3.48 -0.30
CA ALA A 57 10.36 -4.34 -0.86
C ALA A 57 10.19 -4.58 -2.37
N ARG A 58 9.06 -4.19 -2.95
CA ARG A 58 8.72 -4.47 -4.36
C ARG A 58 8.43 -3.19 -5.14
N ILE A 59 8.82 -3.19 -6.41
CA ILE A 59 8.38 -2.19 -7.37
C ILE A 59 6.95 -2.54 -7.81
N ASN A 60 6.13 -1.51 -8.03
CA ASN A 60 4.73 -1.66 -8.39
C ASN A 60 4.56 -2.34 -9.75
N ASP A 61 3.88 -3.50 -9.75
CA ASP A 61 3.62 -4.29 -10.96
C ASP A 61 2.76 -3.51 -11.97
N GLU A 62 1.84 -2.64 -11.51
CA GLU A 62 1.02 -1.79 -12.40
C GLU A 62 1.84 -0.74 -13.17
N LEU A 63 3.07 -0.46 -12.74
CA LEU A 63 4.02 0.41 -13.44
C LEU A 63 4.95 -0.37 -14.39
N GLY A 64 4.84 -1.71 -14.43
CA GLY A 64 5.71 -2.60 -15.19
C GLY A 64 6.77 -3.33 -14.37
N GLY A 65 6.68 -3.26 -13.04
CA GLY A 65 7.52 -3.97 -12.09
C GLY A 65 9.01 -3.62 -12.21
N GLU A 66 9.86 -4.46 -11.66
CA GLU A 66 11.31 -4.25 -11.65
C GLU A 66 11.91 -4.20 -13.07
N GLU A 67 11.46 -5.09 -13.95
CA GLU A 67 11.96 -5.11 -15.33
C GLU A 67 11.61 -3.83 -16.09
N GLY A 68 10.37 -3.32 -15.93
CA GLY A 68 9.93 -2.06 -16.51
C GLY A 68 10.77 -0.90 -16.01
N PHE A 69 11.00 -0.84 -14.70
CA PHE A 69 11.86 0.17 -14.09
C PHE A 69 13.28 0.13 -14.64
N LEU A 70 13.87 -1.06 -14.73
CA LEU A 70 15.23 -1.21 -15.25
C LEU A 70 15.36 -0.79 -16.72
N ARG A 71 14.37 -1.11 -17.57
CA ARG A 71 14.32 -0.62 -18.96
C ARG A 71 14.24 0.89 -19.03
N PHE A 72 13.37 1.50 -18.23
CA PHE A 72 13.22 2.96 -18.14
C PHE A 72 14.50 3.64 -17.65
N ALA A 73 15.09 3.13 -16.57
CA ALA A 73 16.31 3.68 -15.98
C ALA A 73 17.51 3.63 -16.96
N ARG A 74 17.70 2.50 -17.63
CA ARG A 74 18.75 2.34 -18.67
C ARG A 74 18.54 3.31 -19.84
N ALA A 75 17.31 3.49 -20.30
CA ALA A 75 16.97 4.42 -21.38
C ALA A 75 17.24 5.88 -20.98
N ALA A 76 16.87 6.28 -19.76
CA ALA A 76 17.17 7.61 -19.23
C ALA A 76 18.67 7.85 -19.16
N HIS A 77 19.42 6.90 -18.59
CA HIS A 77 20.85 7.00 -18.45
C HIS A 77 21.59 7.09 -19.80
N ALA A 78 21.16 6.30 -20.80
CA ALA A 78 21.76 6.28 -22.13
C ALA A 78 21.72 7.64 -22.85
N ILE A 79 20.76 8.51 -22.51
CA ILE A 79 20.65 9.86 -23.07
C ILE A 79 21.08 10.97 -22.09
N GLY A 80 21.75 10.60 -20.99
CA GLY A 80 22.33 11.51 -20.02
C GLY A 80 21.29 12.18 -19.10
N LEU A 81 20.16 11.52 -18.83
CA LEU A 81 19.22 11.88 -17.78
C LEU A 81 19.45 11.03 -16.54
N ALA A 82 19.46 11.63 -15.36
CA ALA A 82 19.43 10.90 -14.09
C ALA A 82 18.02 10.80 -13.54
N LEU A 83 17.80 9.90 -12.60
CA LEU A 83 16.52 9.70 -11.93
C LEU A 83 16.56 10.20 -10.49
N LEU A 84 15.47 10.82 -10.05
CA LEU A 84 15.15 11.10 -8.67
C LEU A 84 13.89 10.30 -8.34
N LEU A 85 13.92 9.52 -7.27
CA LEU A 85 12.79 8.71 -6.85
C LEU A 85 12.17 9.33 -5.60
N ASP A 86 10.87 9.56 -5.64
CA ASP A 86 10.10 9.91 -4.47
C ASP A 86 9.97 8.68 -3.55
N GLN A 87 10.25 8.84 -2.26
CA GLN A 87 10.23 7.77 -1.29
C GLN A 87 9.21 8.05 -0.20
N VAL A 88 8.53 7.00 0.24
CA VAL A 88 7.49 7.06 1.28
C VAL A 88 7.89 6.16 2.45
N PRO A 89 8.86 6.56 3.30
CA PRO A 89 9.37 5.68 4.36
C PRO A 89 8.55 5.69 5.65
N ASN A 90 7.63 6.61 5.80
CA ASN A 90 7.01 6.96 7.09
C ASN A 90 5.56 6.50 7.27
N HIS A 91 4.96 5.89 6.26
CA HIS A 91 3.61 5.34 6.36
C HIS A 91 3.34 4.26 5.30
N MET A 92 2.28 3.49 5.53
CA MET A 92 1.74 2.50 4.59
C MET A 92 0.23 2.68 4.45
N GLY A 93 -0.34 2.19 3.36
CA GLY A 93 -1.79 2.05 3.21
C GLY A 93 -2.30 0.96 4.13
N VAL A 94 -3.21 1.29 5.05
CA VAL A 94 -3.78 0.34 6.03
C VAL A 94 -5.27 0.06 5.82
N PHE A 95 -5.91 0.77 4.89
CA PHE A 95 -7.31 0.52 4.53
C PHE A 95 -7.42 -0.46 3.37
N GLY A 96 -8.50 -1.24 3.33
CA GLY A 96 -8.70 -2.29 2.32
C GLY A 96 -8.15 -3.65 2.79
N ALA A 97 -7.73 -4.48 1.83
CA ALA A 97 -7.26 -5.86 2.10
C ALA A 97 -5.84 -6.13 1.58
N ASP A 98 -5.14 -5.10 1.10
CA ASP A 98 -3.99 -5.26 0.21
C ASP A 98 -2.64 -5.28 0.94
N ASN A 99 -2.58 -4.81 2.20
CA ASN A 99 -1.36 -4.75 2.99
C ASN A 99 -1.21 -5.99 3.87
N ALA A 100 -0.33 -6.90 3.48
CA ALA A 100 -0.10 -8.15 4.21
C ALA A 100 0.46 -7.93 5.63
N TRP A 101 1.30 -6.91 5.83
CA TRP A 101 1.83 -6.58 7.17
C TRP A 101 0.73 -6.10 8.10
N TRP A 102 -0.19 -5.27 7.57
CA TRP A 102 -1.33 -4.81 8.34
C TRP A 102 -2.32 -5.95 8.64
N ALA A 103 -2.54 -6.83 7.68
CA ALA A 103 -3.38 -8.02 7.89
C ALA A 103 -2.83 -8.93 8.99
N ASP A 104 -1.50 -9.16 9.03
CA ASP A 104 -0.82 -9.89 10.11
C ASP A 104 -1.05 -9.23 11.48
N VAL A 105 -0.95 -7.89 11.54
CA VAL A 105 -1.21 -7.15 12.79
C VAL A 105 -2.67 -7.23 13.23
N LEU A 106 -3.61 -7.20 12.30
CA LEU A 106 -5.04 -7.37 12.62
C LEU A 106 -5.35 -8.78 13.13
N GLU A 107 -4.67 -9.79 12.61
CA GLU A 107 -4.86 -11.20 12.98
C GLU A 107 -4.18 -11.57 14.31
N ASN A 108 -2.94 -11.15 14.49
CA ASN A 108 -2.05 -11.61 15.56
C ASN A 108 -1.76 -10.56 16.63
N GLY A 109 -2.25 -9.32 16.45
CA GLY A 109 -2.10 -8.23 17.42
C GLY A 109 -0.64 -7.91 17.73
N PRO A 110 -0.30 -7.72 19.03
CA PRO A 110 1.08 -7.39 19.44
C PRO A 110 2.09 -8.52 19.17
N ALA A 111 1.63 -9.75 18.90
CA ALA A 111 2.48 -10.89 18.58
C ALA A 111 2.87 -10.96 17.10
N ALA A 112 2.25 -10.15 16.24
CA ALA A 112 2.56 -10.09 14.82
C ALA A 112 4.02 -9.72 14.57
N GLU A 113 4.65 -10.32 13.56
CA GLU A 113 6.03 -10.03 13.16
C GLU A 113 6.22 -8.54 12.86
N HIS A 114 5.22 -7.93 12.22
CA HIS A 114 5.25 -6.54 11.77
C HIS A 114 4.59 -5.55 12.75
N ALA A 115 4.20 -5.98 13.98
CA ALA A 115 3.52 -5.10 14.94
C ALA A 115 4.30 -3.80 15.24
N ARG A 116 5.63 -3.85 15.21
CA ARG A 116 6.52 -2.69 15.48
C ARG A 116 6.66 -1.74 14.28
N CYS A 117 6.17 -2.12 13.11
CA CYS A 117 6.18 -1.27 11.92
C CYS A 117 5.03 -0.26 11.90
N PHE A 118 4.08 -0.41 12.81
CA PHE A 118 2.91 0.46 12.96
C PHE A 118 2.93 1.13 14.32
N ASP A 119 2.59 2.42 14.36
CA ASP A 119 2.52 3.22 15.60
C ASP A 119 1.19 2.93 16.32
N ILE A 120 1.18 1.84 17.11
CA ILE A 120 0.01 1.36 17.83
C ILE A 120 0.29 1.42 19.33
N ASP A 121 -0.57 2.13 20.06
CA ASP A 121 -0.59 2.07 21.52
C ASP A 121 -1.44 0.88 22.00
N TRP A 122 -0.78 -0.23 22.33
CA TRP A 122 -1.42 -1.43 22.85
C TRP A 122 -1.88 -1.32 24.31
N GLN A 123 -1.45 -0.27 25.02
CA GLN A 123 -1.80 -0.03 26.42
C GLN A 123 -2.28 1.42 26.62
N PRO A 124 -3.34 1.84 25.90
CA PRO A 124 -3.84 3.20 26.01
C PRO A 124 -4.37 3.49 27.42
N PRO A 125 -4.47 4.78 27.82
CA PRO A 125 -4.98 5.17 29.13
C PRO A 125 -6.38 4.65 29.44
N ASN A 126 -7.20 4.40 28.44
CA ASN A 126 -8.51 3.75 28.61
C ASN A 126 -8.35 2.22 28.64
N PRO A 127 -8.53 1.55 29.79
CA PRO A 127 -8.34 0.10 29.91
C PRO A 127 -9.29 -0.73 29.02
N ALA A 128 -10.46 -0.17 28.64
CA ALA A 128 -11.39 -0.85 27.76
C ALA A 128 -10.85 -1.05 26.32
N LEU A 129 -9.82 -0.29 25.96
CA LEU A 129 -9.16 -0.35 24.66
C LEU A 129 -7.83 -1.11 24.71
N ALA A 130 -7.38 -1.58 25.89
CA ALA A 130 -6.14 -2.32 26.02
C ALA A 130 -6.13 -3.56 25.13
N GLY A 131 -5.06 -3.72 24.34
CA GLY A 131 -4.91 -4.82 23.39
C GLY A 131 -5.85 -4.76 22.18
N LYS A 132 -6.51 -3.63 21.93
CA LYS A 132 -7.44 -3.45 20.82
C LYS A 132 -6.98 -2.35 19.85
N LEU A 133 -7.32 -2.53 18.59
CA LEU A 133 -7.18 -1.51 17.55
C LEU A 133 -8.53 -0.84 17.29
N LEU A 134 -8.54 0.48 17.28
CA LEU A 134 -9.67 1.26 16.80
C LEU A 134 -9.49 1.50 15.30
N VAL A 135 -10.38 0.89 14.49
CA VAL A 135 -10.38 1.03 13.03
C VAL A 135 -11.59 1.83 12.60
N PRO A 136 -11.46 3.13 12.26
CA PRO A 136 -12.56 4.03 11.98
C PRO A 136 -13.04 3.92 10.53
N VAL A 137 -13.63 2.77 10.15
CA VAL A 137 -14.05 2.48 8.76
C VAL A 137 -15.56 2.47 8.56
N LEU A 138 -16.34 2.43 9.65
CA LEU A 138 -17.80 2.34 9.54
C LEU A 138 -18.41 3.67 9.06
N GLY A 139 -19.32 3.58 8.10
CA GLY A 139 -20.04 4.74 7.58
C GLY A 139 -21.17 5.24 8.47
N ASP A 140 -21.52 4.48 9.54
CA ASP A 140 -22.59 4.81 10.47
C ASP A 140 -22.31 4.18 11.83
N ALA A 141 -23.21 4.35 12.81
CA ALA A 141 -23.11 3.72 14.13
C ALA A 141 -23.02 2.18 13.99
N TYR A 142 -22.16 1.55 14.80
CA TYR A 142 -21.90 0.10 14.73
C TYR A 142 -23.18 -0.75 14.74
N GLY A 143 -24.13 -0.42 15.65
CA GLY A 143 -25.39 -1.17 15.76
C GLY A 143 -26.24 -1.09 14.49
N GLU A 144 -26.27 0.04 13.82
CA GLU A 144 -27.01 0.25 12.58
C GLU A 144 -26.38 -0.53 11.41
N VAL A 145 -25.06 -0.46 11.29
CA VAL A 145 -24.29 -1.20 10.27
C VAL A 145 -24.49 -2.70 10.44
N LEU A 146 -24.45 -3.19 11.69
CA LEU A 146 -24.65 -4.59 12.01
C LEU A 146 -26.11 -5.04 11.71
N ALA A 147 -27.10 -4.24 12.10
CA ALA A 147 -28.52 -4.54 11.85
C ALA A 147 -28.85 -4.60 10.35
N ARG A 148 -28.15 -3.80 9.52
CA ARG A 148 -28.28 -3.85 8.06
C ARG A 148 -27.54 -5.01 7.41
N GLY A 149 -26.78 -5.80 8.17
CA GLY A 149 -26.01 -6.93 7.66
C GLY A 149 -24.84 -6.51 6.74
N GLU A 150 -24.32 -5.32 6.91
CA GLU A 150 -23.19 -4.81 6.11
C GLU A 150 -21.86 -5.41 6.57
N ILE A 151 -21.73 -5.78 7.84
CA ILE A 151 -20.60 -6.56 8.35
C ILE A 151 -20.94 -8.05 8.17
N ARG A 152 -20.10 -8.77 7.42
CA ARG A 152 -20.33 -10.18 7.10
C ARG A 152 -19.13 -11.01 7.47
N LEU A 153 -19.38 -12.11 8.19
CA LEU A 153 -18.42 -13.17 8.41
C LEU A 153 -18.41 -14.10 7.20
N ALA A 154 -17.26 -14.37 6.64
CA ALA A 154 -17.11 -15.29 5.51
C ALA A 154 -15.79 -16.08 5.61
N LEU A 155 -15.79 -17.28 5.01
CA LEU A 155 -14.57 -18.04 4.77
C LEU A 155 -13.85 -17.41 3.57
N ASP A 156 -12.63 -16.95 3.79
CA ASP A 156 -11.70 -16.60 2.72
C ASP A 156 -11.05 -17.87 2.20
N ALA A 157 -11.49 -18.33 1.03
CA ALA A 157 -11.03 -19.60 0.46
C ALA A 157 -9.55 -19.58 0.03
N GLU A 158 -9.00 -18.41 -0.29
CA GLU A 158 -7.58 -18.26 -0.67
C GLU A 158 -6.67 -18.30 0.55
N ALA A 159 -7.08 -17.64 1.63
CA ALA A 159 -6.35 -17.64 2.90
C ALA A 159 -6.63 -18.88 3.75
N GLY A 160 -7.70 -19.61 3.46
CA GLY A 160 -8.16 -20.75 4.29
C GLY A 160 -8.60 -20.33 5.70
N ALA A 161 -9.03 -19.07 5.89
CA ALA A 161 -9.32 -18.47 7.18
C ALA A 161 -10.66 -17.70 7.17
N LEU A 162 -11.25 -17.54 8.36
CA LEU A 162 -12.43 -16.70 8.52
C LEU A 162 -12.02 -15.22 8.56
N ALA A 163 -12.83 -14.36 7.95
CA ALA A 163 -12.64 -12.92 7.97
C ALA A 163 -13.98 -12.18 8.06
N LEU A 164 -13.95 -10.99 8.66
CA LEU A 164 -15.04 -10.03 8.57
C LEU A 164 -14.83 -9.14 7.33
N HIS A 165 -15.90 -8.95 6.59
CA HIS A 165 -15.93 -8.07 5.43
C HIS A 165 -16.89 -6.90 5.68
N TYR A 166 -16.43 -5.69 5.34
CA TYR A 166 -17.23 -4.49 5.33
C TYR A 166 -16.79 -3.60 4.16
N CYS A 167 -17.65 -3.36 3.21
CA CYS A 167 -17.30 -2.70 1.94
C CYS A 167 -16.05 -3.36 1.30
N GLU A 168 -15.01 -2.58 1.02
CA GLU A 168 -13.72 -3.05 0.49
C GLU A 168 -12.76 -3.57 1.59
N HIS A 169 -13.16 -3.47 2.85
CA HIS A 169 -12.30 -3.89 3.97
C HIS A 169 -12.45 -5.37 4.27
N ARG A 170 -11.32 -6.00 4.55
CA ARG A 170 -11.21 -7.36 5.05
C ARG A 170 -10.46 -7.34 6.38
N PHE A 171 -11.07 -7.88 7.41
CA PHE A 171 -10.49 -8.01 8.75
C PHE A 171 -10.34 -9.50 9.07
N PRO A 172 -9.11 -10.04 9.07
CA PRO A 172 -8.88 -11.41 9.50
C PRO A 172 -9.31 -11.56 10.97
N LEU A 173 -9.80 -12.73 11.33
CA LEU A 173 -10.08 -13.06 12.72
C LEU A 173 -8.83 -13.60 13.40
N ASP A 174 -8.68 -13.27 14.68
CA ASP A 174 -7.64 -13.90 15.48
C ASP A 174 -7.86 -15.43 15.58
N PRO A 175 -6.78 -16.23 15.64
CA PRO A 175 -6.88 -17.69 15.63
C PRO A 175 -7.72 -18.27 16.79
N GLY A 176 -7.71 -17.62 17.96
CA GLY A 176 -8.51 -18.04 19.12
C GLY A 176 -10.01 -17.90 18.82
N THR A 177 -10.44 -16.76 18.30
CA THR A 177 -11.83 -16.51 17.89
C THR A 177 -12.26 -17.48 16.78
N CYS A 178 -11.39 -17.81 15.83
CA CYS A 178 -11.68 -18.81 14.81
C CYS A 178 -11.97 -20.20 15.45
N CYS A 179 -11.16 -20.63 16.39
CA CYS A 179 -11.38 -21.89 17.10
C CYS A 179 -12.71 -21.91 17.87
N GLU A 180 -13.07 -20.82 18.54
CA GLU A 180 -14.34 -20.70 19.26
C GLU A 180 -15.57 -20.78 18.35
N LEU A 181 -15.48 -20.20 17.15
CA LEU A 181 -16.59 -20.20 16.17
C LEU A 181 -16.76 -21.55 15.47
N LEU A 182 -15.72 -22.39 15.43
CA LEU A 182 -15.73 -23.70 14.75
C LEU A 182 -15.93 -24.85 15.69
N ALA A 183 -15.95 -24.64 17.01
CA ALA A 183 -16.18 -25.66 18.06
C ALA A 183 -17.67 -25.92 18.28
#